data_6d715ded9aad872b7ca19ff0ed392ab0
#
_entry.id   6d715ded9aad872b7ca19ff0ed392ab0
#
_cell.length_a   1.000
_cell.length_b   1.000
_cell.length_c   1.000
_cell.angle_alpha   90.00
_cell.angle_beta   90.00
_cell.angle_gamma   90.00
#
_symmetry.space_group_name_H-M   'P 1'
#
loop_
_entity.id
_entity.type
_entity.pdbx_description
1 polymer ?
#
loop_
_entity_poly.entity_id
_entity_poly.type
_entity_poly.pdbx_seq_one_letter_code
_entity_poly.pdbx_strand_id
1 'polypeptide(L)'
;MKLSGWGRYPVCETEVQFPRTQDAVSAALQDGPAIARGNGRSYGDTALGAPNTLDMRHFNRMISFDDATGTLTAEAGVLLADVISSFLPRGWFPAVTPGTKFVTLGGMIAADVHGKNHHRDGSFRQFVDWIDLMDETGEVLRCSRTQNAELFDWTLGGMGLTGIILRTAIRLRRVETGWISQTTLPAPNLDAAIDLIESNLDALYSVAWIDCLATGSDTGRSLVMLGEHALLAELGKDQSAHPFGTEAKRSLSVPIDFPAFSLNRYSIRAFNSLYYWNGGRKSGESLVHWNGYFYPLDAILAWNRIYGRRGFCQFQCALPLETSAKGLKALLTETSNAGLGSFLAVLKRFGEQSGQFSFPMPGYTLALDFPMGRYTEDLLKRLDDITIDNGGRFYLAKDARMSAATFARSDDRVRNFKHMRRDTGLDHRFQSHQSKRLEL
;
A
#
# COMPACT_ATOMS: atom_id res chain seq x y z
N MET A 1 0.00 11.17 -23.63
CA MET A 1 -1.36 10.59 -23.38
C MET A 1 -1.86 10.98 -22.01
N LYS A 2 -3.19 10.87 -21.73
CA LYS A 2 -3.76 11.12 -20.40
C LYS A 2 -3.71 9.84 -19.57
N LEU A 3 -3.09 9.93 -18.39
CA LEU A 3 -2.97 8.84 -17.42
C LEU A 3 -3.46 9.27 -16.04
N SER A 4 -3.81 8.28 -15.22
CA SER A 4 -4.09 8.45 -13.80
C SER A 4 -3.50 7.29 -12.98
N GLY A 5 -3.42 7.47 -11.68
CA GLY A 5 -3.23 6.38 -10.73
C GLY A 5 -4.49 5.54 -10.54
N TRP A 6 -4.47 4.64 -9.57
CA TRP A 6 -5.59 3.75 -9.26
C TRP A 6 -6.85 4.50 -8.80
N GLY A 7 -6.67 5.63 -8.11
CA GLY A 7 -7.76 6.52 -7.67
C GLY A 7 -8.48 7.23 -8.82
N ARG A 8 -7.95 7.19 -10.05
CA ARG A 8 -8.47 7.90 -11.23
C ARG A 8 -8.44 9.42 -11.09
N TYR A 9 -7.71 9.93 -10.10
CA TYR A 9 -7.50 11.35 -9.78
C TYR A 9 -6.07 11.53 -9.21
N PRO A 10 -5.33 12.59 -9.62
CA PRO A 10 -5.61 13.43 -10.78
C PRO A 10 -5.42 12.68 -12.11
N VAL A 11 -5.88 13.29 -13.20
CA VAL A 11 -5.55 12.85 -14.57
C VAL A 11 -4.48 13.80 -15.10
N CYS A 12 -3.32 13.25 -15.44
CA CYS A 12 -2.17 14.03 -15.91
C CYS A 12 -1.85 13.69 -17.38
N GLU A 13 -1.31 14.68 -18.08
CA GLU A 13 -0.73 14.45 -19.41
C GLU A 13 0.74 14.07 -19.26
N THR A 14 1.14 13.01 -19.94
CA THR A 14 2.51 12.49 -19.92
C THR A 14 2.81 11.78 -21.24
N GLU A 15 4.07 11.76 -21.62
CA GLU A 15 4.56 10.88 -22.66
C GLU A 15 4.88 9.53 -22.06
N VAL A 16 4.38 8.45 -22.68
CA VAL A 16 4.58 7.10 -22.15
C VAL A 16 5.47 6.32 -23.09
N GLN A 17 6.58 5.84 -22.55
CA GLN A 17 7.50 4.96 -23.24
C GLN A 17 7.43 3.56 -22.62
N PHE A 18 7.68 2.53 -23.43
CA PHE A 18 7.57 1.11 -23.06
C PHE A 18 8.91 0.40 -23.28
N PRO A 19 9.97 0.72 -22.51
CA PRO A 19 11.29 0.15 -22.69
C PRO A 19 11.25 -1.38 -22.43
N ARG A 20 12.02 -2.13 -23.23
CA ARG A 20 12.15 -3.60 -23.12
C ARG A 20 13.55 -4.06 -22.78
N THR A 21 14.53 -3.17 -22.86
CA THR A 21 15.93 -3.42 -22.57
C THR A 21 16.49 -2.32 -21.67
N GLN A 22 17.58 -2.60 -21.01
CA GLN A 22 18.30 -1.63 -20.19
C GLN A 22 18.75 -0.41 -21.04
N ASP A 23 19.26 -0.65 -22.25
CA ASP A 23 19.68 0.42 -23.16
C ASP A 23 18.51 1.33 -23.58
N ALA A 24 17.30 0.75 -23.75
CA ALA A 24 16.10 1.54 -24.03
C ALA A 24 15.66 2.40 -22.84
N VAL A 25 15.88 1.94 -21.59
CA VAL A 25 15.65 2.77 -20.40
C VAL A 25 16.66 3.90 -20.34
N SER A 26 17.96 3.60 -20.56
CA SER A 26 19.02 4.61 -20.59
C SER A 26 18.77 5.66 -21.69
N ALA A 27 18.40 5.24 -22.90
CA ALA A 27 18.06 6.14 -23.99
C ALA A 27 16.88 7.06 -23.62
N ALA A 28 15.81 6.49 -23.03
CA ALA A 28 14.64 7.26 -22.60
C ALA A 28 14.98 8.32 -21.52
N LEU A 29 15.96 8.06 -20.67
CA LEU A 29 16.45 9.06 -19.71
C LEU A 29 17.22 10.22 -20.39
N GLN A 30 17.81 10.02 -21.56
CA GLN A 30 18.43 11.10 -22.32
C GLN A 30 17.41 12.06 -22.95
N ASP A 31 16.17 11.60 -23.20
CA ASP A 31 15.08 12.42 -23.73
C ASP A 31 14.51 13.42 -22.70
N GLY A 32 14.91 13.34 -21.44
CA GLY A 32 14.53 14.27 -20.39
C GLY A 32 14.09 13.61 -19.08
N PRO A 33 13.55 14.39 -18.13
CA PRO A 33 13.11 13.86 -16.86
C PRO A 33 12.04 12.79 -17.01
N ALA A 34 12.12 11.74 -16.19
CA ALA A 34 11.19 10.60 -16.25
C ALA A 34 10.90 10.01 -14.87
N ILE A 35 9.85 9.20 -14.79
CA ILE A 35 9.56 8.36 -13.64
C ILE A 35 9.18 6.94 -14.08
N ALA A 36 9.63 5.93 -13.34
CA ALA A 36 9.21 4.56 -13.54
C ALA A 36 7.76 4.36 -13.12
N ARG A 37 7.00 3.61 -13.93
CA ARG A 37 5.65 3.18 -13.63
C ARG A 37 5.55 1.65 -13.71
N GLY A 38 5.13 1.01 -12.63
CA GLY A 38 4.75 -0.38 -12.63
C GLY A 38 3.31 -0.56 -13.12
N ASN A 39 2.51 -1.33 -12.40
CA ASN A 39 1.12 -1.62 -12.78
C ASN A 39 0.10 -0.52 -12.38
N GLY A 40 0.54 0.70 -12.08
CA GLY A 40 -0.32 1.85 -11.79
C GLY A 40 -1.21 1.69 -10.58
N ARG A 41 -0.74 1.05 -9.50
CA ARG A 41 -1.51 0.79 -8.27
C ARG A 41 -1.31 1.84 -7.19
N SER A 42 -0.39 2.79 -7.35
CA SER A 42 -0.41 4.03 -6.56
C SER A 42 -1.69 4.81 -6.86
N TYR A 43 -2.26 5.45 -5.84
CA TYR A 43 -3.61 6.04 -5.98
C TYR A 43 -3.61 7.35 -6.76
N GLY A 44 -2.60 8.20 -6.53
CA GLY A 44 -2.47 9.51 -7.16
C GLY A 44 -1.45 9.57 -8.31
N ASP A 45 -0.69 10.63 -8.30
CA ASP A 45 0.21 11.08 -9.36
C ASP A 45 1.69 10.67 -9.18
N THR A 46 1.98 9.80 -8.22
CA THR A 46 3.32 9.33 -7.87
C THR A 46 4.09 8.70 -9.04
N ALA A 47 3.41 7.88 -9.84
CA ALA A 47 4.01 7.16 -10.97
C ALA A 47 3.51 7.72 -12.32
N LEU A 48 3.31 9.04 -12.38
CA LEU A 48 2.94 9.79 -13.58
C LEU A 48 4.05 10.80 -13.86
N GLY A 49 4.77 10.61 -14.95
CA GLY A 49 5.92 11.41 -15.33
C GLY A 49 5.56 12.82 -15.72
N ALA A 50 6.45 13.73 -15.41
CA ALA A 50 6.39 15.11 -15.81
C ALA A 50 7.75 15.54 -16.43
N PRO A 51 8.01 15.32 -17.74
CA PRO A 51 7.06 14.95 -18.77
C PRO A 51 6.90 13.44 -19.05
N ASN A 52 7.91 12.57 -18.76
CA ASN A 52 7.98 11.21 -19.28
C ASN A 52 7.63 10.14 -18.24
N THR A 53 6.83 9.16 -18.62
CA THR A 53 6.53 7.96 -17.84
C THR A 53 7.13 6.74 -18.52
N LEU A 54 7.98 5.98 -17.82
CA LEU A 54 8.54 4.72 -18.30
C LEU A 54 7.74 3.55 -17.76
N ASP A 55 6.97 2.89 -18.62
CA ASP A 55 6.20 1.70 -18.25
C ASP A 55 7.12 0.49 -18.16
N MET A 56 7.44 0.06 -16.94
CA MET A 56 8.43 -0.98 -16.66
C MET A 56 7.85 -2.40 -16.67
N ARG A 57 6.61 -2.60 -17.08
CA ARG A 57 5.95 -3.93 -17.04
C ARG A 57 6.55 -4.96 -17.99
N HIS A 58 7.40 -4.54 -18.94
CA HIS A 58 8.16 -5.46 -19.79
C HIS A 58 9.41 -6.04 -19.11
N PHE A 59 9.85 -5.48 -17.97
CA PHE A 59 10.88 -6.06 -17.12
C PHE A 59 10.25 -7.06 -16.15
N ASN A 60 9.78 -8.20 -16.66
CA ASN A 60 8.91 -9.12 -15.92
C ASN A 60 9.44 -10.56 -15.82
N ARG A 61 10.75 -10.75 -15.95
CA ARG A 61 11.38 -12.07 -15.83
C ARG A 61 11.72 -12.40 -14.38
N MET A 62 11.36 -13.59 -13.93
CA MET A 62 11.92 -14.23 -12.74
C MET A 62 13.23 -14.90 -13.17
N ILE A 63 14.35 -14.48 -12.60
CA ILE A 63 15.70 -14.83 -13.09
C ILE A 63 16.21 -16.09 -12.41
N SER A 64 16.15 -16.14 -11.09
CA SER A 64 16.58 -17.28 -10.30
C SER A 64 15.84 -17.36 -8.97
N PHE A 65 15.80 -18.55 -8.40
CA PHE A 65 15.27 -18.78 -7.07
C PHE A 65 16.15 -19.78 -6.32
N ASP A 66 16.58 -19.37 -5.13
CA ASP A 66 17.29 -20.23 -4.20
C ASP A 66 16.30 -20.84 -3.19
N ASP A 67 16.05 -22.13 -3.32
CA ASP A 67 15.09 -22.86 -2.47
C ASP A 67 15.60 -23.08 -1.02
N ALA A 68 16.90 -22.92 -0.80
CA ALA A 68 17.49 -23.05 0.55
C ALA A 68 17.22 -21.79 1.40
N THR A 69 17.27 -20.61 0.77
CA THR A 69 17.11 -19.32 1.46
C THR A 69 15.77 -18.65 1.21
N GLY A 70 15.02 -19.12 0.21
CA GLY A 70 13.78 -18.46 -0.26
C GLY A 70 14.03 -17.16 -1.03
N THR A 71 15.24 -16.97 -1.57
CA THR A 71 15.63 -15.74 -2.26
C THR A 71 15.25 -15.80 -3.75
N LEU A 72 14.34 -14.91 -4.15
CA LEU A 72 13.94 -14.70 -5.55
C LEU A 72 14.71 -13.52 -6.13
N THR A 73 15.45 -13.75 -7.21
CA THR A 73 15.98 -12.70 -8.08
C THR A 73 15.03 -12.49 -9.26
N ALA A 74 14.56 -11.26 -9.45
CA ALA A 74 13.58 -10.94 -10.48
C ALA A 74 13.75 -9.51 -11.01
N GLU A 75 13.20 -9.26 -12.19
CA GLU A 75 13.05 -7.91 -12.74
C GLU A 75 11.95 -7.13 -12.02
N ALA A 76 12.10 -5.81 -11.99
CA ALA A 76 11.26 -4.90 -11.20
C ALA A 76 9.79 -4.85 -11.62
N GLY A 77 9.47 -5.21 -12.87
CA GLY A 77 8.11 -5.25 -13.40
C GLY A 77 7.34 -6.55 -13.12
N VAL A 78 7.98 -7.57 -12.52
CA VAL A 78 7.30 -8.80 -12.09
C VAL A 78 6.16 -8.45 -11.12
N LEU A 79 4.98 -9.01 -11.34
CA LEU A 79 3.82 -8.80 -10.46
C LEU A 79 3.91 -9.70 -9.23
N LEU A 80 3.50 -9.19 -8.09
CA LEU A 80 3.36 -9.99 -6.86
C LEU A 80 2.41 -11.17 -7.06
N ALA A 81 1.36 -11.02 -7.89
CA ALA A 81 0.45 -12.10 -8.26
C ALA A 81 1.18 -13.26 -8.94
N ASP A 82 2.15 -12.96 -9.82
CA ASP A 82 2.93 -13.98 -10.54
C ASP A 82 3.91 -14.66 -9.58
N VAL A 83 4.52 -13.93 -8.66
CA VAL A 83 5.35 -14.50 -7.58
C VAL A 83 4.53 -15.49 -6.75
N ILE A 84 3.33 -15.10 -6.30
CA ILE A 84 2.48 -15.98 -5.48
C ILE A 84 2.09 -17.23 -6.28
N SER A 85 1.65 -17.07 -7.52
CA SER A 85 1.21 -18.22 -8.35
C SER A 85 2.35 -19.21 -8.63
N SER A 86 3.60 -18.73 -8.74
CA SER A 86 4.77 -19.55 -9.04
C SER A 86 5.35 -20.24 -7.79
N PHE A 87 5.30 -19.58 -6.64
CA PHE A 87 6.05 -20.04 -5.45
C PHE A 87 5.18 -20.56 -4.32
N LEU A 88 3.90 -20.16 -4.22
CA LEU A 88 3.01 -20.74 -3.20
C LEU A 88 2.85 -22.27 -3.34
N PRO A 89 2.70 -22.85 -4.54
CA PRO A 89 2.67 -24.32 -4.69
C PRO A 89 3.96 -25.03 -4.23
N ARG A 90 5.05 -24.28 -4.11
CA ARG A 90 6.37 -24.75 -3.62
C ARG A 90 6.56 -24.48 -2.13
N GLY A 91 5.54 -24.00 -1.43
CA GLY A 91 5.58 -23.65 -0.01
C GLY A 91 6.25 -22.33 0.32
N TRP A 92 6.22 -21.35 -0.60
CA TRP A 92 6.78 -20.02 -0.39
C TRP A 92 5.76 -18.93 -0.63
N PHE A 93 5.71 -17.95 0.24
CA PHE A 93 4.78 -16.80 0.18
C PHE A 93 5.53 -15.48 0.38
N PRO A 94 5.07 -14.35 -0.19
CA PRO A 94 5.67 -13.05 0.11
C PRO A 94 5.63 -12.74 1.60
N ALA A 95 6.78 -12.39 2.17
CA ALA A 95 6.88 -12.10 3.61
C ALA A 95 6.07 -10.87 4.02
N VAL A 96 6.02 -9.86 3.16
CA VAL A 96 5.17 -8.66 3.30
C VAL A 96 4.36 -8.46 2.04
N THR A 97 3.06 -8.20 2.19
CA THR A 97 2.14 -8.01 1.07
C THR A 97 1.19 -6.84 1.32
N PRO A 98 1.04 -5.91 0.34
CA PRO A 98 0.06 -4.82 0.43
C PRO A 98 -1.37 -5.33 0.20
N GLY A 99 -2.36 -4.45 0.19
CA GLY A 99 -3.78 -4.80 0.02
C GLY A 99 -4.20 -5.25 -1.38
N THR A 100 -3.27 -5.37 -2.35
CA THR A 100 -3.49 -5.92 -3.69
C THR A 100 -2.26 -6.67 -4.16
N LYS A 101 -2.44 -7.79 -4.85
CA LYS A 101 -1.36 -8.56 -5.46
C LYS A 101 -0.97 -8.06 -6.86
N PHE A 102 -1.71 -7.10 -7.42
CA PHE A 102 -1.46 -6.57 -8.76
C PHE A 102 -0.43 -5.42 -8.76
N VAL A 103 0.50 -5.41 -7.83
CA VAL A 103 1.65 -4.50 -7.74
C VAL A 103 2.89 -5.15 -8.34
N THR A 104 3.82 -4.33 -8.85
CA THR A 104 5.13 -4.80 -9.32
C THR A 104 6.15 -4.77 -8.20
N LEU A 105 7.19 -5.62 -8.25
CA LEU A 105 8.26 -5.65 -7.24
C LEU A 105 8.95 -4.29 -7.11
N GLY A 106 9.30 -3.63 -8.22
CA GLY A 106 9.90 -2.30 -8.20
C GLY A 106 8.99 -1.24 -7.56
N GLY A 107 7.67 -1.31 -7.82
CA GLY A 107 6.69 -0.44 -7.16
C GLY A 107 6.56 -0.71 -5.66
N MET A 108 6.66 -1.98 -5.23
CA MET A 108 6.67 -2.35 -3.81
C MET A 108 7.90 -1.79 -3.08
N ILE A 109 9.06 -1.85 -3.71
CA ILE A 109 10.32 -1.32 -3.17
C ILE A 109 10.27 0.20 -3.11
N ALA A 110 9.93 0.85 -4.22
CA ALA A 110 9.88 2.32 -4.30
C ALA A 110 8.92 2.94 -3.29
N ALA A 111 7.81 2.26 -2.98
CA ALA A 111 6.84 2.72 -1.99
C ALA A 111 7.06 2.15 -0.58
N ASP A 112 8.09 1.32 -0.40
CA ASP A 112 8.35 0.53 0.81
C ASP A 112 7.04 0.02 1.42
N VAL A 113 6.33 -0.84 0.66
CA VAL A 113 4.98 -1.27 1.02
C VAL A 113 4.95 -1.99 2.36
N HIS A 114 3.85 -1.82 3.07
CA HIS A 114 3.60 -2.47 4.36
C HIS A 114 2.40 -3.42 4.26
N GLY A 115 2.43 -4.45 5.10
CA GLY A 115 1.39 -5.47 5.21
C GLY A 115 0.54 -5.36 6.48
N LYS A 116 -0.15 -6.47 6.79
CA LYS A 116 -0.88 -6.68 8.06
C LYS A 116 0.05 -7.12 9.19
N ASN A 117 1.31 -7.40 8.88
CA ASN A 117 2.36 -7.90 9.78
C ASN A 117 3.42 -6.85 10.12
N HIS A 118 3.15 -5.57 9.87
CA HIS A 118 4.18 -4.54 10.07
C HIS A 118 4.64 -4.43 11.53
N HIS A 119 3.77 -4.67 12.48
CA HIS A 119 4.10 -4.65 13.92
C HIS A 119 5.11 -5.73 14.33
N ARG A 120 5.24 -6.81 13.55
CA ARG A 120 6.18 -7.92 13.75
C ARG A 120 7.36 -7.89 12.79
N ASP A 121 7.06 -7.79 11.50
CA ASP A 121 8.04 -8.02 10.43
C ASP A 121 8.56 -6.72 9.80
N GLY A 122 7.97 -5.58 10.13
CA GLY A 122 8.27 -4.30 9.48
C GLY A 122 7.70 -4.21 8.06
N SER A 123 8.28 -3.33 7.23
CA SER A 123 7.90 -3.10 5.85
C SER A 123 8.66 -4.03 4.88
N PHE A 124 8.34 -3.92 3.59
CA PHE A 124 8.94 -4.75 2.55
C PHE A 124 10.48 -4.63 2.45
N ARG A 125 11.05 -3.47 2.84
CA ARG A 125 12.50 -3.24 2.88
C ARG A 125 13.29 -4.29 3.66
N GLN A 126 12.67 -4.91 4.69
CA GLN A 126 13.32 -5.93 5.50
C GLN A 126 13.64 -7.20 4.70
N PHE A 127 12.91 -7.40 3.61
CA PHE A 127 12.99 -8.59 2.76
C PHE A 127 13.60 -8.31 1.39
N VAL A 128 14.17 -7.13 1.17
CA VAL A 128 14.94 -6.77 -0.03
C VAL A 128 16.43 -6.90 0.30
N ASP A 129 17.13 -7.76 -0.40
CA ASP A 129 18.56 -7.97 -0.18
C ASP A 129 19.40 -6.98 -1.00
N TRP A 130 19.01 -6.74 -2.24
CA TRP A 130 19.67 -5.79 -3.13
C TRP A 130 18.74 -5.36 -4.28
N ILE A 131 19.09 -4.27 -4.92
CA ILE A 131 18.48 -3.78 -6.16
C ILE A 131 19.58 -3.41 -7.16
N ASP A 132 19.29 -3.56 -8.46
CA ASP A 132 20.01 -2.92 -9.55
C ASP A 132 19.24 -1.67 -9.94
N LEU A 133 19.85 -0.54 -9.70
CA LEU A 133 19.28 0.80 -9.89
C LEU A 133 19.99 1.52 -11.05
N MET A 134 19.26 1.97 -12.05
CA MET A 134 19.78 2.86 -13.06
C MET A 134 19.75 4.28 -12.54
N ASP A 135 20.90 4.92 -12.51
CA ASP A 135 21.11 6.29 -12.04
C ASP A 135 20.74 7.37 -13.10
N GLU A 136 21.03 8.61 -12.80
CA GLU A 136 20.76 9.76 -13.66
C GLU A 136 21.64 9.80 -14.92
N THR A 137 22.76 9.08 -14.94
CA THR A 137 23.68 8.97 -16.09
C THR A 137 23.29 7.84 -17.05
N GLY A 138 22.43 6.92 -16.59
CA GLY A 138 22.06 5.69 -17.30
C GLY A 138 22.95 4.48 -16.93
N GLU A 139 23.86 4.63 -15.96
CA GLU A 139 24.65 3.53 -15.43
C GLU A 139 23.80 2.71 -14.43
N VAL A 140 24.16 1.43 -14.30
CA VAL A 140 23.44 0.53 -13.38
C VAL A 140 24.31 0.23 -12.16
N LEU A 141 23.84 0.67 -11.01
CA LEU A 141 24.49 0.50 -9.73
C LEU A 141 23.82 -0.66 -8.96
N ARG A 142 24.64 -1.58 -8.42
CA ARG A 142 24.18 -2.53 -7.41
C ARG A 142 24.10 -1.80 -6.07
N CYS A 143 22.89 -1.76 -5.47
CA CYS A 143 22.64 -1.17 -4.16
C CYS A 143 22.15 -2.24 -3.18
N SER A 144 22.71 -2.26 -1.99
CA SER A 144 22.38 -3.17 -0.88
C SER A 144 22.73 -2.52 0.46
N ARG A 145 22.52 -3.24 1.56
CA ARG A 145 22.95 -2.74 2.91
C ARG A 145 24.47 -2.56 3.05
N THR A 146 25.28 -3.17 2.16
CA THR A 146 26.75 -3.14 2.23
C THR A 146 27.41 -2.48 1.01
N GLN A 147 26.64 -2.20 -0.04
CA GLN A 147 27.13 -1.57 -1.28
C GLN A 147 26.16 -0.46 -1.70
N ASN A 148 26.65 0.76 -1.90
CA ASN A 148 25.82 1.94 -2.14
C ASN A 148 24.69 2.05 -1.13
N ALA A 149 25.02 1.83 0.16
CA ALA A 149 24.05 1.60 1.23
C ALA A 149 23.15 2.81 1.48
N GLU A 150 23.66 4.01 1.36
CA GLU A 150 22.89 5.23 1.52
C GLU A 150 21.85 5.38 0.40
N LEU A 151 22.26 5.20 -0.86
CA LEU A 151 21.35 5.23 -2.01
C LEU A 151 20.29 4.12 -1.93
N PHE A 152 20.69 2.92 -1.47
CA PHE A 152 19.77 1.82 -1.18
C PHE A 152 18.70 2.27 -0.18
N ASP A 153 19.11 2.87 0.93
CA ASP A 153 18.22 3.29 2.01
C ASP A 153 17.23 4.38 1.58
N TRP A 154 17.68 5.35 0.78
CA TRP A 154 16.83 6.38 0.18
C TRP A 154 15.89 5.84 -0.90
N THR A 155 16.27 4.79 -1.62
CA THR A 155 15.46 4.20 -2.70
C THR A 155 14.26 3.44 -2.15
N LEU A 156 14.41 2.75 -1.02
CA LEU A 156 13.34 2.03 -0.36
C LEU A 156 12.40 3.02 0.37
N GLY A 157 11.30 3.36 -0.30
CA GLY A 157 10.36 4.39 0.12
C GLY A 157 10.52 5.73 -0.60
N GLY A 158 11.57 5.89 -1.43
CA GLY A 158 11.88 7.10 -2.19
C GLY A 158 11.00 7.35 -3.42
N MET A 159 9.91 6.60 -3.57
CA MET A 159 8.86 6.79 -4.58
C MET A 159 9.36 6.77 -6.04
N GLY A 160 10.53 6.14 -6.30
CA GLY A 160 11.16 6.10 -7.62
C GLY A 160 11.89 7.38 -8.00
N LEU A 161 12.11 8.28 -7.05
CA LEU A 161 12.77 9.58 -7.26
C LEU A 161 14.30 9.52 -7.11
N THR A 162 14.85 8.33 -6.91
CA THR A 162 16.30 8.08 -6.73
C THR A 162 16.92 7.30 -7.88
N GLY A 163 16.11 6.85 -8.85
CA GLY A 163 16.57 6.06 -9.99
C GLY A 163 15.51 5.05 -10.45
N ILE A 164 15.81 4.33 -11.52
CA ILE A 164 14.94 3.31 -12.10
C ILE A 164 15.40 1.92 -11.61
N ILE A 165 14.58 1.26 -10.80
CA ILE A 165 14.83 -0.11 -10.35
C ILE A 165 14.63 -1.06 -11.54
N LEU A 166 15.67 -1.81 -11.90
CA LEU A 166 15.64 -2.78 -13.01
C LEU A 166 15.46 -4.21 -12.51
N ARG A 167 16.18 -4.59 -11.46
CA ARG A 167 16.20 -5.95 -10.87
C ARG A 167 16.30 -5.86 -9.35
N THR A 168 15.91 -6.93 -8.69
CA THR A 168 15.98 -7.05 -7.23
C THR A 168 16.14 -8.51 -6.81
N ALA A 169 16.71 -8.72 -5.62
CA ALA A 169 16.56 -9.95 -4.86
C ALA A 169 15.70 -9.70 -3.64
N ILE A 170 14.68 -10.54 -3.47
CA ILE A 170 13.75 -10.49 -2.35
C ILE A 170 13.66 -11.86 -1.66
N ARG A 171 13.44 -11.87 -0.36
CA ARG A 171 13.26 -13.09 0.42
C ARG A 171 11.76 -13.39 0.61
N LEU A 172 11.37 -14.60 0.26
CA LEU A 172 10.05 -15.16 0.52
C LEU A 172 10.02 -15.85 1.89
N ARG A 173 8.83 -16.04 2.44
CA ARG A 173 8.59 -16.77 3.69
C ARG A 173 8.21 -18.21 3.37
N ARG A 174 8.77 -19.17 4.10
CA ARG A 174 8.33 -20.57 4.05
C ARG A 174 6.95 -20.70 4.68
N VAL A 175 6.04 -21.41 4.02
CA VAL A 175 4.68 -21.70 4.50
C VAL A 175 4.31 -23.14 4.20
N GLU A 176 3.52 -23.75 5.09
CA GLU A 176 3.03 -25.12 4.87
C GLU A 176 1.78 -25.15 4.00
N THR A 177 0.98 -24.09 4.06
CA THR A 177 -0.29 -24.01 3.35
C THR A 177 -0.58 -22.61 2.82
N GLY A 178 -1.53 -22.49 1.89
CA GLY A 178 -2.12 -21.23 1.44
C GLY A 178 -3.36 -20.81 2.26
N TRP A 179 -3.53 -21.32 3.45
CA TRP A 179 -4.65 -20.99 4.34
C TRP A 179 -4.17 -20.16 5.52
N ILE A 180 -5.05 -19.30 5.99
CA ILE A 180 -4.82 -18.47 7.18
C ILE A 180 -5.82 -18.91 8.25
N SER A 181 -5.29 -19.30 9.40
CA SER A 181 -6.07 -19.42 10.64
C SER A 181 -6.36 -18.00 11.12
N GLN A 182 -7.62 -17.58 10.96
CA GLN A 182 -8.08 -16.23 11.28
C GLN A 182 -8.95 -16.24 12.51
N THR A 183 -8.66 -15.34 13.45
CA THR A 183 -9.56 -15.02 14.57
C THR A 183 -10.17 -13.65 14.33
N THR A 184 -11.51 -13.55 14.35
CA THR A 184 -12.24 -12.29 14.22
C THR A 184 -12.82 -11.88 15.55
N LEU A 185 -12.48 -10.68 16.03
CA LEU A 185 -12.87 -10.10 17.33
C LEU A 185 -13.64 -8.79 17.09
N PRO A 186 -14.95 -8.73 17.43
CA PRO A 186 -15.69 -7.49 17.35
C PRO A 186 -15.31 -6.55 18.50
N ALA A 187 -15.00 -5.29 18.16
CA ALA A 187 -14.76 -4.21 19.10
C ALA A 187 -15.91 -3.19 19.05
N PRO A 188 -16.56 -2.85 20.15
CA PRO A 188 -17.70 -1.94 20.17
C PRO A 188 -17.33 -0.49 19.90
N ASN A 189 -16.08 -0.09 20.09
CA ASN A 189 -15.57 1.27 19.87
C ASN A 189 -14.06 1.27 19.61
N LEU A 190 -13.49 2.46 19.41
CA LEU A 190 -12.06 2.63 19.11
C LEU A 190 -11.16 2.14 20.25
N ASP A 191 -11.49 2.46 21.50
CA ASP A 191 -10.66 2.10 22.65
C ASP A 191 -10.56 0.57 22.77
N ALA A 192 -11.71 -0.13 22.67
CA ALA A 192 -11.72 -1.59 22.64
C ALA A 192 -10.98 -2.19 21.43
N ALA A 193 -10.99 -1.51 20.27
CA ALA A 193 -10.23 -1.96 19.10
C ALA A 193 -8.71 -1.86 19.33
N ILE A 194 -8.25 -0.77 19.95
CA ILE A 194 -6.85 -0.57 20.32
C ILE A 194 -6.44 -1.61 21.36
N ASP A 195 -7.23 -1.80 22.43
CA ASP A 195 -6.95 -2.79 23.48
C ASP A 195 -6.83 -4.22 22.92
N LEU A 196 -7.74 -4.61 22.00
CA LEU A 196 -7.68 -5.91 21.34
C LEU A 196 -6.42 -6.07 20.48
N ILE A 197 -5.99 -5.02 19.77
CA ILE A 197 -4.78 -5.07 18.95
C ILE A 197 -3.54 -5.14 19.85
N GLU A 198 -3.44 -4.29 20.86
CA GLU A 198 -2.26 -4.27 21.77
C GLU A 198 -2.15 -5.55 22.61
N SER A 199 -3.28 -6.20 22.94
CA SER A 199 -3.28 -7.48 23.68
C SER A 199 -2.90 -8.68 22.81
N ASN A 200 -2.76 -8.51 21.48
CA ASN A 200 -2.48 -9.59 20.52
C ASN A 200 -1.35 -9.22 19.56
N LEU A 201 -0.31 -8.53 20.05
CA LEU A 201 0.85 -8.14 19.23
C LEU A 201 1.72 -9.31 18.80
N ASP A 202 1.56 -10.48 19.39
CA ASP A 202 2.23 -11.73 19.03
C ASP A 202 1.63 -12.39 17.79
N ALA A 203 0.40 -12.04 17.40
CA ALA A 203 -0.18 -12.51 16.15
C ALA A 203 0.63 -12.00 14.94
N LEU A 204 0.92 -12.89 13.98
CA LEU A 204 1.71 -12.54 12.80
C LEU A 204 1.05 -11.45 11.97
N TYR A 205 -0.25 -11.55 11.77
CA TYR A 205 -1.06 -10.60 11.01
C TYR A 205 -2.14 -10.00 11.89
N SER A 206 -2.25 -8.68 11.87
CA SER A 206 -3.29 -7.92 12.56
C SER A 206 -3.80 -6.78 11.69
N VAL A 207 -5.12 -6.69 11.56
CA VAL A 207 -5.80 -5.61 10.85
C VAL A 207 -7.21 -5.44 11.41
N ALA A 208 -7.71 -4.21 11.47
CA ALA A 208 -9.10 -3.96 11.78
C ALA A 208 -9.81 -3.28 10.60
N TRP A 209 -10.98 -3.77 10.24
CA TRP A 209 -11.98 -2.97 9.55
C TRP A 209 -12.67 -2.07 10.59
N ILE A 210 -12.83 -0.78 10.30
CA ILE A 210 -13.37 0.21 11.22
C ILE A 210 -14.56 0.95 10.60
N ASP A 211 -15.64 1.12 11.35
CA ASP A 211 -16.79 1.94 10.91
C ASP A 211 -16.49 3.42 11.16
N CYS A 212 -16.08 4.13 10.11
CA CYS A 212 -15.74 5.55 10.16
C CYS A 212 -16.96 6.48 10.26
N LEU A 213 -18.19 5.96 10.20
CA LEU A 213 -19.43 6.74 10.36
C LEU A 213 -20.18 6.45 11.66
N ALA A 214 -19.69 5.54 12.50
CA ALA A 214 -20.22 5.32 13.83
C ALA A 214 -19.96 6.53 14.73
N THR A 215 -20.89 6.85 15.60
CA THR A 215 -20.87 8.05 16.46
C THR A 215 -21.20 7.73 17.91
N GLY A 216 -20.91 8.64 18.83
CA GLY A 216 -21.20 8.48 20.26
C GLY A 216 -20.34 7.37 20.87
N SER A 217 -20.98 6.48 21.66
CA SER A 217 -20.32 5.33 22.30
C SER A 217 -19.74 4.33 21.31
N ASP A 218 -20.23 4.30 20.07
CA ASP A 218 -19.84 3.33 19.05
C ASP A 218 -18.74 3.89 18.12
N THR A 219 -18.24 5.11 18.35
CA THR A 219 -17.21 5.73 17.52
C THR A 219 -16.03 4.78 17.35
N GLY A 220 -15.74 4.42 16.09
CA GLY A 220 -14.62 3.53 15.76
C GLY A 220 -14.87 2.04 16.05
N ARG A 221 -16.14 1.59 16.19
CA ARG A 221 -16.45 0.17 16.29
C ARG A 221 -15.82 -0.60 15.13
N SER A 222 -15.26 -1.76 15.40
CA SER A 222 -14.33 -2.43 14.48
C SER A 222 -14.51 -3.94 14.49
N LEU A 223 -14.03 -4.58 13.43
CA LEU A 223 -13.77 -6.01 13.40
C LEU A 223 -12.25 -6.19 13.33
N VAL A 224 -11.63 -6.61 14.43
CA VAL A 224 -10.21 -6.93 14.50
C VAL A 224 -10.02 -8.36 13.99
N MET A 225 -9.15 -8.52 13.00
CA MET A 225 -8.83 -9.81 12.39
C MET A 225 -7.35 -10.09 12.63
N LEU A 226 -7.08 -11.09 13.43
CA LEU A 226 -5.77 -11.67 13.68
C LEU A 226 -5.58 -12.85 12.74
N GLY A 227 -4.34 -13.19 12.37
CA GLY A 227 -4.10 -14.31 11.46
C GLY A 227 -2.72 -14.88 11.55
N GLU A 228 -2.65 -16.21 11.35
CA GLU A 228 -1.43 -16.99 11.20
C GLU A 228 -1.50 -17.84 9.93
N HIS A 229 -0.36 -18.21 9.34
CA HIS A 229 -0.38 -19.25 8.32
C HIS A 229 -0.78 -20.58 8.97
N ALA A 230 -1.86 -21.21 8.46
CA ALA A 230 -2.32 -22.48 8.98
C ALA A 230 -1.31 -23.60 8.67
N LEU A 231 -1.08 -24.46 9.66
CA LEU A 231 -0.28 -25.67 9.49
C LEU A 231 -1.09 -26.74 8.73
N LEU A 232 -0.43 -27.69 8.09
CA LEU A 232 -1.11 -28.80 7.41
C LEU A 232 -2.04 -29.58 8.34
N ALA A 233 -1.67 -29.73 9.61
CA ALA A 233 -2.45 -30.45 10.61
C ALA A 233 -3.75 -29.74 11.00
N GLU A 234 -3.87 -28.44 10.74
CA GLU A 234 -5.08 -27.64 11.05
C GLU A 234 -6.11 -27.66 9.91
N LEU A 235 -5.74 -28.23 8.73
CA LEU A 235 -6.62 -28.28 7.58
C LEU A 235 -7.66 -29.40 7.70
N GLY A 236 -8.89 -29.10 7.33
CA GLY A 236 -9.93 -30.11 7.11
C GLY A 236 -9.67 -30.96 5.85
N LYS A 237 -10.44 -32.03 5.66
CA LYS A 237 -10.25 -32.97 4.53
C LYS A 237 -10.23 -32.28 3.16
N ASP A 238 -11.14 -31.34 2.93
CA ASP A 238 -11.26 -30.64 1.63
C ASP A 238 -10.07 -29.70 1.38
N GLN A 239 -9.60 -28.99 2.41
CA GLN A 239 -8.45 -28.12 2.31
C GLN A 239 -7.14 -28.89 2.17
N SER A 240 -7.01 -30.04 2.85
CA SER A 240 -5.81 -30.90 2.79
C SER A 240 -5.60 -31.50 1.40
N ALA A 241 -6.65 -31.69 0.60
CA ALA A 241 -6.53 -32.15 -0.78
C ALA A 241 -5.86 -31.08 -1.69
N HIS A 242 -6.00 -29.80 -1.34
CA HIS A 242 -5.45 -28.65 -2.07
C HIS A 242 -4.82 -27.64 -1.10
N PRO A 243 -3.72 -27.99 -0.41
CA PRO A 243 -3.21 -27.23 0.74
C PRO A 243 -2.79 -25.81 0.38
N PHE A 244 -2.39 -25.56 -0.85
CA PHE A 244 -1.99 -24.22 -1.29
C PHE A 244 -3.11 -23.41 -1.94
N GLY A 245 -4.20 -24.05 -2.40
CA GLY A 245 -5.38 -23.37 -2.92
C GLY A 245 -5.08 -22.35 -4.04
N THR A 246 -4.30 -22.74 -5.04
CA THR A 246 -3.89 -21.83 -6.14
C THR A 246 -4.89 -21.76 -7.29
N GLU A 247 -6.02 -22.44 -7.18
CA GLU A 247 -7.03 -22.44 -8.23
C GLU A 247 -7.60 -21.03 -8.47
N ALA A 248 -7.64 -20.66 -9.76
CA ALA A 248 -8.18 -19.36 -10.17
C ALA A 248 -9.70 -19.32 -9.94
N LYS A 249 -10.15 -18.60 -8.91
CA LYS A 249 -11.57 -18.28 -8.76
C LYS A 249 -11.98 -17.23 -9.77
N ARG A 250 -13.19 -17.37 -10.35
CA ARG A 250 -13.75 -16.35 -11.23
C ARG A 250 -13.85 -15.02 -10.49
N SER A 251 -13.19 -13.99 -11.02
CA SER A 251 -13.30 -12.63 -10.48
C SER A 251 -14.53 -11.94 -11.06
N LEU A 252 -15.27 -11.26 -10.21
CA LEU A 252 -16.31 -10.32 -10.64
C LEU A 252 -15.65 -9.05 -11.17
N SER A 253 -16.32 -8.32 -12.06
CA SER A 253 -15.84 -7.02 -12.51
C SER A 253 -16.95 -5.98 -12.41
N VAL A 254 -16.59 -4.75 -12.04
CA VAL A 254 -17.51 -3.61 -12.10
C VAL A 254 -17.54 -3.10 -13.53
N PRO A 255 -18.64 -3.36 -14.28
CA PRO A 255 -18.65 -3.15 -15.73
C PRO A 255 -18.76 -1.67 -16.12
N ILE A 256 -19.37 -0.84 -15.28
CA ILE A 256 -19.65 0.59 -15.53
C ILE A 256 -19.25 1.44 -14.35
N ASP A 257 -19.05 2.73 -14.58
CA ASP A 257 -18.87 3.72 -13.51
C ASP A 257 -20.19 3.94 -12.79
N PHE A 258 -20.18 3.79 -11.45
CA PHE A 258 -21.38 4.02 -10.65
C PHE A 258 -21.77 5.50 -10.64
N PRO A 259 -23.06 5.81 -10.58
CA PRO A 259 -23.51 7.18 -10.39
C PRO A 259 -22.98 7.77 -9.07
N ALA A 260 -22.64 9.08 -9.07
CA ALA A 260 -22.03 9.74 -7.91
C ALA A 260 -22.90 9.68 -6.64
N PHE A 261 -24.22 9.55 -6.77
CA PHE A 261 -25.13 9.44 -5.63
C PHE A 261 -25.14 8.07 -4.94
N SER A 262 -24.54 7.04 -5.56
CA SER A 262 -24.56 5.67 -5.01
C SER A 262 -23.79 5.55 -3.70
N LEU A 263 -22.69 6.32 -3.55
CA LEU A 263 -21.89 6.39 -2.33
C LEU A 263 -22.26 7.66 -1.55
N ASN A 264 -23.27 7.56 -0.70
CA ASN A 264 -23.72 8.63 0.19
C ASN A 264 -23.69 8.15 1.65
N ARG A 265 -23.84 9.10 2.61
CA ARG A 265 -23.80 8.79 4.05
C ARG A 265 -24.76 7.66 4.48
N TYR A 266 -25.91 7.55 3.83
CA TYR A 266 -26.93 6.57 4.23
C TYR A 266 -26.59 5.17 3.71
N SER A 267 -26.19 5.05 2.44
CA SER A 267 -25.79 3.77 1.84
C SER A 267 -24.54 3.20 2.51
N ILE A 268 -23.55 4.05 2.81
CA ILE A 268 -22.32 3.63 3.51
C ILE A 268 -22.63 3.24 4.96
N ARG A 269 -23.46 4.02 5.68
CA ARG A 269 -23.85 3.69 7.06
C ARG A 269 -24.61 2.37 7.15
N ALA A 270 -25.54 2.13 6.20
CA ALA A 270 -26.26 0.86 6.12
C ALA A 270 -25.30 -0.31 5.84
N PHE A 271 -24.39 -0.15 4.88
CA PHE A 271 -23.36 -1.14 4.59
C PHE A 271 -22.48 -1.42 5.82
N ASN A 272 -21.94 -0.38 6.46
CA ASN A 272 -21.06 -0.53 7.62
C ASN A 272 -21.77 -1.23 8.78
N SER A 273 -23.03 -0.89 9.04
CA SER A 273 -23.83 -1.53 10.10
C SER A 273 -24.07 -3.02 9.81
N LEU A 274 -24.41 -3.35 8.56
CA LEU A 274 -24.61 -4.74 8.14
C LEU A 274 -23.29 -5.53 8.18
N TYR A 275 -22.19 -4.92 7.75
CA TYR A 275 -20.86 -5.55 7.75
C TYR A 275 -20.40 -5.86 9.18
N TYR A 276 -20.52 -4.88 10.10
CA TYR A 276 -20.19 -5.05 11.50
C TYR A 276 -21.05 -6.15 12.15
N TRP A 277 -22.37 -6.12 11.96
CA TRP A 277 -23.27 -7.10 12.51
C TRP A 277 -22.99 -8.53 11.99
N ASN A 278 -22.80 -8.67 10.67
CA ASN A 278 -22.50 -9.96 10.06
C ASN A 278 -21.12 -10.50 10.49
N GLY A 279 -20.12 -9.63 10.59
CA GLY A 279 -18.78 -9.99 11.08
C GLY A 279 -18.80 -10.40 12.56
N GLY A 280 -19.57 -9.68 13.40
CA GLY A 280 -19.76 -10.06 14.81
C GLY A 280 -20.43 -11.42 15.01
N ARG A 281 -21.36 -11.79 14.12
CA ARG A 281 -21.99 -13.14 14.16
C ARG A 281 -21.05 -14.27 13.72
N LYS A 282 -20.01 -13.92 12.95
CA LYS A 282 -18.99 -14.86 12.48
C LYS A 282 -17.69 -14.69 13.27
N SER A 283 -17.78 -14.15 14.49
CA SER A 283 -16.62 -14.00 15.37
C SER A 283 -16.04 -15.37 15.77
N GLY A 284 -14.76 -15.36 16.15
CA GLY A 284 -14.01 -16.55 16.51
C GLY A 284 -13.09 -17.04 15.40
N GLU A 285 -12.67 -18.27 15.49
CA GLU A 285 -11.67 -18.88 14.59
C GLU A 285 -12.29 -19.38 13.28
N SER A 286 -11.58 -19.22 12.19
CA SER A 286 -11.96 -19.72 10.87
C SER A 286 -10.74 -19.89 9.97
N LEU A 287 -10.78 -20.89 9.08
CA LEU A 287 -9.79 -21.04 8.02
C LEU A 287 -10.20 -20.22 6.81
N VAL A 288 -9.36 -19.25 6.43
CA VAL A 288 -9.58 -18.34 5.31
C VAL A 288 -8.51 -18.56 4.26
N HIS A 289 -8.94 -18.66 3.01
CA HIS A 289 -8.01 -18.76 1.88
C HIS A 289 -7.15 -17.49 1.76
N TRP A 290 -5.83 -17.63 1.49
CA TRP A 290 -4.88 -16.52 1.40
C TRP A 290 -5.38 -15.33 0.55
N ASN A 291 -6.02 -15.62 -0.58
CA ASN A 291 -6.50 -14.58 -1.50
C ASN A 291 -7.63 -13.74 -0.88
N GLY A 292 -8.53 -14.36 -0.14
CA GLY A 292 -9.61 -13.66 0.58
C GLY A 292 -9.10 -12.90 1.80
N TYR A 293 -8.10 -13.44 2.49
CA TYR A 293 -7.51 -12.79 3.66
C TYR A 293 -6.69 -11.56 3.30
N PHE A 294 -5.75 -11.68 2.35
CA PHE A 294 -4.83 -10.57 2.01
C PHE A 294 -5.43 -9.60 0.99
N TYR A 295 -6.24 -10.08 0.05
CA TYR A 295 -6.67 -9.32 -1.13
C TYR A 295 -8.19 -9.37 -1.36
N PRO A 296 -9.02 -9.03 -0.36
CA PRO A 296 -10.48 -9.16 -0.49
C PRO A 296 -11.04 -8.35 -1.66
N LEU A 297 -10.44 -7.21 -1.99
CA LEU A 297 -10.86 -6.35 -3.09
C LEU A 297 -10.43 -6.83 -4.48
N ASP A 298 -9.36 -7.65 -4.56
CA ASP A 298 -8.90 -8.19 -5.84
C ASP A 298 -9.89 -9.22 -6.43
N ALA A 299 -10.85 -9.71 -5.62
CA ALA A 299 -11.96 -10.51 -6.09
C ALA A 299 -12.94 -9.74 -7.00
N ILE A 300 -12.90 -8.42 -6.95
CA ILE A 300 -13.75 -7.52 -7.76
C ILE A 300 -12.83 -6.67 -8.64
N LEU A 301 -12.65 -7.07 -9.89
CA LEU A 301 -11.84 -6.30 -10.84
C LEU A 301 -12.49 -4.93 -11.11
N ALA A 302 -11.63 -3.92 -11.32
CA ALA A 302 -12.06 -2.55 -11.57
C ALA A 302 -13.00 -1.97 -10.49
N TRP A 303 -12.89 -2.41 -9.22
CA TRP A 303 -13.72 -1.93 -8.11
C TRP A 303 -13.66 -0.40 -7.92
N ASN A 304 -12.56 0.25 -8.33
CA ASN A 304 -12.42 1.69 -8.32
C ASN A 304 -13.49 2.45 -9.12
N ARG A 305 -14.20 1.76 -10.05
CA ARG A 305 -15.33 2.33 -10.82
C ARG A 305 -16.58 2.56 -9.95
N ILE A 306 -16.65 1.97 -8.76
CA ILE A 306 -17.72 2.24 -7.77
C ILE A 306 -17.73 3.73 -7.35
N TYR A 307 -16.57 4.40 -7.37
CA TYR A 307 -16.44 5.81 -7.05
C TYR A 307 -16.83 6.76 -8.20
N GLY A 308 -17.22 6.20 -9.35
CA GLY A 308 -17.68 6.96 -10.51
C GLY A 308 -16.53 7.58 -11.33
N ARG A 309 -16.90 8.44 -12.27
CA ARG A 309 -15.96 9.03 -13.25
C ARG A 309 -14.98 10.03 -12.66
N ARG A 310 -15.33 10.67 -11.54
CA ARG A 310 -14.47 11.66 -10.86
C ARG A 310 -13.31 11.02 -10.13
N GLY A 311 -13.35 9.68 -9.92
CA GLY A 311 -12.37 8.95 -9.13
C GLY A 311 -12.51 9.20 -7.64
N PHE A 312 -11.47 8.84 -6.91
CA PHE A 312 -11.42 8.96 -5.45
C PHE A 312 -9.99 9.20 -4.96
N CYS A 313 -9.88 9.72 -3.75
CA CYS A 313 -8.64 9.80 -3.00
C CYS A 313 -8.67 8.82 -1.84
N GLN A 314 -7.55 8.18 -1.55
CA GLN A 314 -7.35 7.51 -0.27
C GLN A 314 -6.58 8.45 0.66
N PHE A 315 -7.18 8.80 1.77
CA PHE A 315 -6.46 9.41 2.88
C PHE A 315 -5.80 8.28 3.68
N GLN A 316 -4.49 8.33 3.84
CA GLN A 316 -3.77 7.39 4.71
C GLN A 316 -2.70 8.11 5.50
N CYS A 317 -2.83 8.10 6.82
CA CYS A 317 -1.87 8.64 7.76
C CYS A 317 -1.32 7.56 8.70
N ALA A 318 -0.18 7.85 9.32
CA ALA A 318 0.33 7.15 10.49
C ALA A 318 0.44 8.16 11.63
N LEU A 319 0.01 7.77 12.82
CA LEU A 319 0.08 8.56 14.05
C LEU A 319 1.01 7.88 15.05
N PRO A 320 1.89 8.63 15.76
CA PRO A 320 2.73 8.07 16.82
C PRO A 320 1.90 7.40 17.91
N LEU A 321 2.45 6.37 18.55
CA LEU A 321 1.73 5.58 19.54
C LEU A 321 1.10 6.43 20.64
N GLU A 322 1.85 7.42 21.14
CA GLU A 322 1.45 8.30 22.24
C GLU A 322 0.21 9.16 21.92
N THR A 323 0.02 9.51 20.66
CA THR A 323 -1.07 10.38 20.21
C THR A 323 -2.13 9.64 19.40
N SER A 324 -1.91 8.36 19.09
CA SER A 324 -2.77 7.58 18.20
C SER A 324 -4.23 7.56 18.64
N ALA A 325 -4.52 7.23 19.88
CA ALA A 325 -5.91 7.13 20.36
C ALA A 325 -6.66 8.47 20.23
N LYS A 326 -6.01 9.58 20.63
CA LYS A 326 -6.57 10.93 20.51
C LYS A 326 -6.76 11.33 19.05
N GLY A 327 -5.72 11.14 18.23
CA GLY A 327 -5.73 11.54 16.82
C GLY A 327 -6.72 10.72 16.01
N LEU A 328 -6.78 9.39 16.18
CA LEU A 328 -7.77 8.54 15.53
C LEU A 328 -9.20 8.93 15.89
N LYS A 329 -9.47 9.21 17.16
CA LYS A 329 -10.80 9.67 17.61
C LYS A 329 -11.19 10.98 16.95
N ALA A 330 -10.26 11.93 16.84
CA ALA A 330 -10.50 13.20 16.15
C ALA A 330 -10.76 13.00 14.64
N LEU A 331 -9.94 12.18 13.95
CA LEU A 331 -10.13 11.87 12.53
C LEU A 331 -11.49 11.21 12.25
N LEU A 332 -11.89 10.23 13.06
CA LEU A 332 -13.18 9.54 12.92
C LEU A 332 -14.36 10.50 13.21
N THR A 333 -14.24 11.33 14.24
CA THR A 333 -15.26 12.33 14.57
C THR A 333 -15.45 13.32 13.43
N GLU A 334 -14.36 13.84 12.87
CA GLU A 334 -14.42 14.78 11.74
C GLU A 334 -15.02 14.14 10.49
N THR A 335 -14.63 12.89 10.18
CA THR A 335 -15.17 12.11 9.06
C THR A 335 -16.69 11.88 9.22
N SER A 336 -17.13 11.47 10.41
CA SER A 336 -18.54 11.19 10.68
C SER A 336 -19.40 12.47 10.66
N ASN A 337 -18.87 13.60 11.16
CA ASN A 337 -19.54 14.91 11.13
C ASN A 337 -19.70 15.41 9.70
N ALA A 338 -18.69 15.26 8.86
CA ALA A 338 -18.76 15.60 7.45
C ALA A 338 -19.75 14.72 6.67
N GLY A 339 -20.12 13.55 7.21
CA GLY A 339 -21.01 12.59 6.56
C GLY A 339 -20.41 11.97 5.28
N LEU A 340 -19.11 12.10 5.09
CA LEU A 340 -18.34 11.49 4.00
C LEU A 340 -17.67 10.24 4.54
N GLY A 341 -18.29 9.09 4.30
CA GLY A 341 -17.81 7.81 4.81
C GLY A 341 -17.04 7.00 3.78
N SER A 342 -16.29 6.05 4.28
CA SER A 342 -15.65 4.99 3.52
C SER A 342 -16.22 3.64 3.94
N PHE A 343 -16.53 2.77 2.98
CA PHE A 343 -16.84 1.36 3.26
C PHE A 343 -15.55 0.52 3.39
N LEU A 344 -14.43 1.08 2.94
CA LEU A 344 -13.08 0.52 3.04
C LEU A 344 -12.25 1.37 4.02
N ALA A 345 -12.58 1.26 5.28
CA ALA A 345 -11.82 1.90 6.34
C ALA A 345 -10.97 0.85 7.06
N VAL A 346 -9.66 1.07 7.12
CA VAL A 346 -8.70 0.10 7.64
C VAL A 346 -7.82 0.74 8.70
N LEU A 347 -7.74 0.08 9.86
CA LEU A 347 -6.84 0.42 10.96
C LEU A 347 -5.80 -0.69 11.11
N LYS A 348 -4.52 -0.31 11.30
CA LYS A 348 -3.43 -1.25 11.59
C LYS A 348 -2.46 -0.66 12.61
N ARG A 349 -1.83 -1.55 13.38
CA ARG A 349 -0.69 -1.26 14.24
C ARG A 349 0.61 -1.37 13.45
N PHE A 350 1.47 -0.37 13.53
CA PHE A 350 2.83 -0.39 12.99
C PHE A 350 3.85 -0.55 14.13
N GLY A 351 4.82 -1.43 13.95
CA GLY A 351 5.99 -1.58 14.80
C GLY A 351 7.11 -0.62 14.44
N GLU A 352 8.31 -0.95 14.90
CA GLU A 352 9.52 -0.21 14.57
C GLU A 352 9.76 -0.15 13.06
N GLN A 353 10.26 0.99 12.61
CA GLN A 353 10.58 1.25 11.22
C GLN A 353 11.96 1.85 11.09
N SER A 354 12.79 1.21 10.25
CA SER A 354 14.07 1.76 9.82
C SER A 354 13.94 2.49 8.48
N GLY A 355 14.95 3.28 8.14
CA GLY A 355 15.08 3.90 6.83
C GLY A 355 14.84 5.39 6.78
N GLN A 356 15.48 6.02 5.79
CA GLN A 356 15.55 7.48 5.66
C GLN A 356 14.19 8.11 5.34
N PHE A 357 13.33 7.43 4.55
CA PHE A 357 12.13 8.06 4.01
C PHE A 357 10.88 7.15 3.99
N SER A 358 10.90 6.00 4.63
CA SER A 358 9.74 5.09 4.69
C SER A 358 8.55 5.70 5.44
N PHE A 359 7.34 5.40 4.96
CA PHE A 359 6.10 5.91 5.54
C PHE A 359 5.79 5.39 6.95
N PRO A 360 5.90 4.08 7.27
CA PRO A 360 5.50 3.59 8.57
C PRO A 360 6.32 4.21 9.72
N MET A 361 5.71 4.28 10.88
CA MET A 361 6.32 4.68 12.16
C MET A 361 5.66 3.91 13.31
N PRO A 362 6.31 3.72 14.45
CA PRO A 362 5.67 3.09 15.62
C PRO A 362 4.38 3.81 15.97
N GLY A 363 3.24 3.09 15.89
CA GLY A 363 1.93 3.72 16.10
C GLY A 363 0.81 3.08 15.29
N TYR A 364 -0.19 3.87 14.93
CA TYR A 364 -1.36 3.39 14.17
C TYR A 364 -1.50 4.07 12.83
N THR A 365 -1.89 3.32 11.80
CA THR A 365 -2.25 3.86 10.49
C THR A 365 -3.74 3.69 10.23
N LEU A 366 -4.37 4.77 9.78
CA LEU A 366 -5.77 4.80 9.32
C LEU A 366 -5.81 5.09 7.82
N ALA A 367 -6.56 4.27 7.08
CA ALA A 367 -6.79 4.45 5.65
C ALA A 367 -8.28 4.58 5.37
N LEU A 368 -8.68 5.64 4.66
CA LEU A 368 -10.07 5.99 4.32
C LEU A 368 -10.15 6.39 2.85
N ASP A 369 -11.13 5.85 2.11
CA ASP A 369 -11.38 6.18 0.71
C ASP A 369 -12.52 7.19 0.59
N PHE A 370 -12.31 8.28 -0.14
CA PHE A 370 -13.30 9.32 -0.35
C PHE A 370 -13.53 9.57 -1.84
N PRO A 371 -14.78 9.50 -2.35
CA PRO A 371 -15.08 9.90 -3.71
C PRO A 371 -14.74 11.38 -3.92
N MET A 372 -14.13 11.73 -5.06
CA MET A 372 -13.80 13.13 -5.35
C MET A 372 -15.07 13.96 -5.56
N GLY A 373 -15.18 15.06 -4.82
CA GLY A 373 -16.33 15.95 -4.81
C GLY A 373 -16.05 17.26 -4.10
N ARG A 374 -17.00 18.20 -4.19
CA ARG A 374 -16.87 19.57 -3.67
C ARG A 374 -16.48 19.65 -2.19
N TYR A 375 -17.00 18.74 -1.36
CA TYR A 375 -16.76 18.77 0.09
C TYR A 375 -15.59 17.89 0.52
N THR A 376 -15.07 17.07 -0.37
CA THR A 376 -14.00 16.11 -0.06
C THR A 376 -12.68 16.83 0.21
N GLU A 377 -12.35 17.84 -0.59
CA GLU A 377 -11.08 18.58 -0.43
C GLU A 377 -11.03 19.33 0.91
N ASP A 378 -12.12 19.95 1.33
CA ASP A 378 -12.19 20.66 2.60
C ASP A 378 -12.10 19.68 3.79
N LEU A 379 -12.76 18.52 3.70
CA LEU A 379 -12.61 17.48 4.72
C LEU A 379 -11.15 17.03 4.79
N LEU A 380 -10.53 16.70 3.64
CA LEU A 380 -9.16 16.21 3.61
C LEU A 380 -8.14 17.20 4.19
N LYS A 381 -8.33 18.52 4.00
CA LYS A 381 -7.51 19.56 4.65
C LYS A 381 -7.62 19.50 6.18
N ARG A 382 -8.85 19.37 6.71
CA ARG A 382 -9.05 19.23 8.16
C ARG A 382 -8.44 17.96 8.73
N LEU A 383 -8.54 16.83 7.97
CA LEU A 383 -7.88 15.57 8.36
C LEU A 383 -6.35 15.70 8.31
N ASP A 384 -5.80 16.49 7.38
CA ASP A 384 -4.36 16.77 7.35
C ASP A 384 -3.92 17.55 8.59
N ASP A 385 -4.63 18.61 8.95
CA ASP A 385 -4.29 19.40 10.14
C ASP A 385 -4.37 18.54 11.41
N ILE A 386 -5.44 17.74 11.58
CA ILE A 386 -5.54 16.79 12.70
C ILE A 386 -4.35 15.84 12.73
N THR A 387 -3.93 15.32 11.59
CA THR A 387 -2.79 14.40 11.50
C THR A 387 -1.50 15.09 11.94
N ILE A 388 -1.23 16.29 11.43
CA ILE A 388 -0.03 17.07 11.76
C ILE A 388 -0.01 17.46 13.24
N ASP A 389 -1.14 17.93 13.78
CA ASP A 389 -1.28 18.34 15.18
C ASP A 389 -1.06 17.18 16.17
N ASN A 390 -1.20 15.93 15.69
CA ASN A 390 -0.91 14.73 16.46
C ASN A 390 0.45 14.08 16.08
N GLY A 391 1.34 14.80 15.39
CA GLY A 391 2.69 14.32 15.03
C GLY A 391 2.71 13.22 13.97
N GLY A 392 1.65 13.10 13.21
CA GLY A 392 1.52 12.07 12.19
C GLY A 392 2.07 12.48 10.83
N ARG A 393 2.17 11.50 9.92
CA ARG A 393 2.64 11.67 8.55
C ARG A 393 1.79 10.90 7.54
N PHE A 394 2.01 11.17 6.25
CA PHE A 394 1.17 10.68 5.16
C PHE A 394 1.90 9.68 4.27
N TYR A 395 1.14 8.74 3.69
CA TYR A 395 1.66 7.78 2.74
C TYR A 395 1.60 8.30 1.31
N LEU A 396 2.75 8.63 0.73
CA LEU A 396 2.85 9.21 -0.62
C LEU A 396 2.24 8.33 -1.72
N ALA A 397 2.29 7.00 -1.59
CA ALA A 397 1.66 6.10 -2.57
C ALA A 397 0.13 6.22 -2.61
N LYS A 398 -0.49 6.89 -1.64
CA LYS A 398 -1.93 7.12 -1.51
C LYS A 398 -2.33 8.56 -1.77
N ASP A 399 -1.37 9.49 -1.61
CA ASP A 399 -1.62 10.90 -1.81
C ASP A 399 -1.86 11.24 -3.29
N ALA A 400 -2.77 12.18 -3.52
CA ALA A 400 -3.16 12.64 -4.84
C ALA A 400 -3.36 14.17 -4.89
N ARG A 401 -3.19 14.90 -3.74
CA ARG A 401 -3.66 16.29 -3.66
C ARG A 401 -2.94 17.17 -2.63
N MET A 402 -2.17 16.58 -1.69
CA MET A 402 -1.52 17.30 -0.60
C MET A 402 -0.60 18.41 -1.13
N SER A 403 -0.55 19.55 -0.45
CA SER A 403 0.36 20.65 -0.81
C SER A 403 1.79 20.40 -0.31
N ALA A 404 2.78 21.04 -0.93
CA ALA A 404 4.16 21.01 -0.47
C ALA A 404 4.30 21.51 0.99
N ALA A 405 3.57 22.58 1.35
CA ALA A 405 3.56 23.11 2.71
C ALA A 405 3.00 22.11 3.73
N THR A 406 1.89 21.43 3.41
CA THR A 406 1.31 20.38 4.27
C THR A 406 2.30 19.24 4.46
N PHE A 407 2.94 18.79 3.37
CA PHE A 407 3.89 17.69 3.44
C PHE A 407 5.13 18.06 4.27
N ALA A 408 5.70 19.24 4.06
CA ALA A 408 6.87 19.71 4.82
C ALA A 408 6.59 19.87 6.32
N ARG A 409 5.34 20.18 6.73
CA ARG A 409 4.92 20.23 8.13
C ARG A 409 4.73 18.84 8.76
N SER A 410 4.43 17.83 7.95
CA SER A 410 4.09 16.49 8.43
C SER A 410 5.29 15.54 8.57
N ASP A 411 6.44 15.85 7.95
CA ASP A 411 7.60 14.96 7.95
C ASP A 411 8.90 15.75 7.79
N ASP A 412 9.65 15.92 8.87
CA ASP A 412 10.92 16.66 8.89
C ASP A 412 11.98 16.06 7.97
N ARG A 413 11.89 14.77 7.63
CA ARG A 413 12.82 14.07 6.73
C ARG A 413 12.75 14.56 5.29
N VAL A 414 11.65 15.24 4.92
CA VAL A 414 11.47 15.86 3.59
C VAL A 414 12.63 16.78 3.23
N ARG A 415 13.13 17.56 4.20
CA ARG A 415 14.27 18.46 4.00
C ARG A 415 15.53 17.69 3.57
N ASN A 416 15.83 16.61 4.28
CA ASN A 416 17.01 15.79 4.00
C ASN A 416 16.88 15.09 2.64
N PHE A 417 15.68 14.59 2.30
CA PHE A 417 15.41 13.98 1.01
C PHE A 417 15.58 14.96 -0.15
N LYS A 418 15.06 16.19 -0.02
CA LYS A 418 15.28 17.27 -1.01
C LYS A 418 16.77 17.62 -1.18
N HIS A 419 17.50 17.70 -0.06
CA HIS A 419 18.94 17.99 -0.08
C HIS A 419 19.69 16.89 -0.83
N MET A 420 19.51 15.65 -0.43
CA MET A 420 20.14 14.50 -1.08
C MET A 420 19.89 14.50 -2.60
N ARG A 421 18.66 14.70 -3.04
CA ARG A 421 18.30 14.69 -4.47
C ARG A 421 18.95 15.84 -5.23
N ARG A 422 19.07 17.04 -4.64
CA ARG A 422 19.74 18.20 -5.27
C ARG A 422 21.25 17.99 -5.37
N ASP A 423 21.86 17.52 -4.28
CA ASP A 423 23.32 17.32 -4.22
C ASP A 423 23.79 16.23 -5.19
N THR A 424 22.92 15.30 -5.54
CA THR A 424 23.18 14.22 -6.48
C THR A 424 22.60 14.46 -7.89
N GLY A 425 21.91 15.58 -8.14
CA GLY A 425 21.30 15.89 -9.45
C GLY A 425 20.05 15.07 -9.79
N LEU A 426 19.57 14.24 -8.88
CA LEU A 426 18.42 13.35 -9.09
C LEU A 426 17.09 14.11 -9.25
N ASP A 427 16.97 15.31 -8.69
CA ASP A 427 15.78 16.16 -8.76
C ASP A 427 15.49 16.67 -10.19
N HIS A 428 16.53 16.77 -11.02
CA HIS A 428 16.39 17.15 -12.43
C HIS A 428 16.06 15.98 -13.34
N ARG A 429 16.38 14.75 -12.94
CA ARG A 429 16.27 13.56 -13.79
C ARG A 429 15.03 12.71 -13.47
N PHE A 430 14.72 12.48 -12.19
CA PHE A 430 13.59 11.64 -11.78
C PHE A 430 12.45 12.50 -11.23
N GLN A 431 11.43 12.72 -12.06
CA GLN A 431 10.32 13.62 -11.75
C GLN A 431 8.98 12.99 -12.03
N SER A 432 8.07 13.09 -11.07
CA SER A 432 6.65 12.79 -11.22
C SER A 432 5.81 14.05 -11.04
N HIS A 433 4.54 13.99 -11.41
CA HIS A 433 3.59 15.07 -11.08
C HIS A 433 3.50 15.28 -9.56
N GLN A 434 3.55 14.19 -8.76
CA GLN A 434 3.60 14.31 -7.31
C GLN A 434 4.86 15.02 -6.82
N SER A 435 6.05 14.64 -7.32
CA SER A 435 7.29 15.29 -6.89
C SER A 435 7.31 16.77 -7.20
N LYS A 436 6.76 17.18 -8.36
CA LYS A 436 6.61 18.61 -8.71
C LYS A 436 5.63 19.32 -7.78
N ARG A 437 4.47 18.71 -7.50
CA ARG A 437 3.45 19.28 -6.60
C ARG A 437 3.94 19.42 -5.17
N LEU A 438 4.78 18.48 -4.70
CA LEU A 438 5.34 18.47 -3.35
C LEU A 438 6.73 19.14 -3.26
N GLU A 439 7.25 19.62 -4.40
CA GLU A 439 8.57 20.25 -4.51
C GLU A 439 9.69 19.34 -3.98
N LEU A 440 9.64 18.07 -4.32
CA LEU A 440 10.61 17.05 -3.92
C LEU A 440 11.80 16.98 -4.87
#